data_4b5dc68301e454930c23058aec5a13c9
#
_entry.id   4b5dc68301e454930c23058aec5a13c9
#
_cell.length_a   1.000
_cell.length_b   1.000
_cell.length_c   1.000
_cell.angle_alpha   90.00
_cell.angle_beta   90.00
_cell.angle_gamma   90.00
#
_symmetry.space_group_name_H-M   'P 1'
#
loop_
_entity.id
_entity.type
_entity.pdbx_description
1 polymer ?
#
loop_
_entity_poly.entity_id
_entity_poly.type
_entity_poly.pdbx_seq_one_letter_code
_entity_poly.pdbx_strand_id
1 'polypeptide(L)'
;VGELTMIGGKYPDLFSASPFAIWHNNYNEGYTNSMAVLDFSYVPLKGWEIHGEFALDDLVGTTENESKPTAYAFNVGARKVFSAGSLKGVLGVEYALATKFVYNTFLPYLKFNNRFVYLTNFPPSRTIVDYPVGFAFGPDARIFNASLELFGKDLNLGVNAFYLVKGPNTLQSEYPKEEEGETKKVPGLSIRGSVKNFLFSLELFEGSASVGLGMKWEF
;
A
#
# COMPACT_ATOMS: atom_id res chain seq x y z
N VAL A 1 -16.77 5.46 4.10
CA VAL A 1 -16.71 4.22 4.89
C VAL A 1 -17.07 3.08 3.97
N GLY A 2 -16.30 2.00 4.03
CA GLY A 2 -16.50 0.81 3.21
C GLY A 2 -16.15 -0.47 3.97
N GLU A 3 -16.43 -1.57 3.32
CA GLU A 3 -16.01 -2.91 3.73
C GLU A 3 -15.32 -3.57 2.54
N LEU A 4 -14.15 -4.13 2.78
CA LEU A 4 -13.46 -4.98 1.84
C LEU A 4 -13.61 -6.42 2.30
N THR A 5 -14.17 -7.28 1.46
CA THR A 5 -14.40 -8.69 1.81
C THR A 5 -13.66 -9.62 0.87
N MET A 6 -12.88 -10.51 1.44
CA MET A 6 -12.28 -11.64 0.74
C MET A 6 -13.19 -12.86 0.89
N ILE A 7 -13.55 -13.46 -0.23
CA ILE A 7 -14.38 -14.68 -0.27
C ILE A 7 -13.55 -15.81 -0.88
N GLY A 8 -13.45 -16.92 -0.17
CA GLY A 8 -12.63 -18.04 -0.61
C GLY A 8 -13.15 -19.38 -0.12
N GLY A 9 -12.63 -20.50 -0.66
CA GLY A 9 -12.98 -21.85 -0.23
C GLY A 9 -14.36 -22.35 -0.68
N LYS A 10 -15.15 -21.53 -1.38
CA LYS A 10 -16.45 -21.88 -1.97
C LYS A 10 -16.68 -21.12 -3.27
N TYR A 11 -17.69 -21.54 -4.03
CA TYR A 11 -18.17 -20.76 -5.17
C TYR A 11 -18.83 -19.46 -4.67
N PRO A 12 -18.61 -18.32 -5.34
CA PRO A 12 -19.32 -17.08 -5.04
C PRO A 12 -20.83 -17.30 -5.20
N ASP A 13 -21.60 -16.84 -4.25
CA ASP A 13 -23.06 -16.83 -4.29
C ASP A 13 -23.58 -15.38 -4.33
N LEU A 14 -24.86 -15.22 -4.71
CA LEU A 14 -25.48 -13.91 -4.84
C LEU A 14 -25.54 -13.14 -3.49
N PHE A 15 -25.66 -13.87 -2.39
CA PHE A 15 -25.69 -13.25 -1.07
C PHE A 15 -24.31 -12.73 -0.70
N SER A 16 -23.26 -13.53 -0.86
CA SER A 16 -21.86 -13.13 -0.59
C SER A 16 -21.38 -12.02 -1.52
N ALA A 17 -21.93 -11.92 -2.74
CA ALA A 17 -21.61 -10.86 -3.70
C ALA A 17 -22.48 -9.59 -3.55
N SER A 18 -23.47 -9.60 -2.64
CA SER A 18 -24.41 -8.49 -2.50
C SER A 18 -23.75 -7.25 -1.87
N PRO A 19 -23.85 -6.08 -2.48
CA PRO A 19 -23.33 -4.83 -1.88
C PRO A 19 -24.18 -4.37 -0.68
N PHE A 20 -25.30 -5.00 -0.41
CA PHE A 20 -26.19 -4.72 0.73
C PHE A 20 -25.92 -5.62 1.94
N ALA A 21 -25.15 -6.69 1.77
CA ALA A 21 -24.72 -7.52 2.89
C ALA A 21 -23.54 -6.84 3.57
N ILE A 22 -23.74 -6.36 4.79
CA ILE A 22 -22.72 -5.74 5.62
C ILE A 22 -22.24 -6.75 6.66
N TRP A 23 -20.96 -6.72 7.02
CA TRP A 23 -20.36 -7.66 7.98
C TRP A 23 -20.40 -9.11 7.50
N HIS A 24 -19.83 -9.34 6.33
CA HIS A 24 -19.79 -10.66 5.69
C HIS A 24 -19.22 -11.79 6.59
N ASN A 25 -18.34 -11.47 7.52
CA ASN A 25 -17.82 -12.43 8.50
C ASN A 25 -18.92 -13.08 9.35
N ASN A 26 -19.97 -12.35 9.66
CA ASN A 26 -21.06 -12.86 10.50
C ASN A 26 -21.96 -13.88 9.78
N TYR A 27 -21.93 -13.90 8.46
CA TYR A 27 -22.86 -14.70 7.65
C TYR A 27 -22.21 -15.90 6.97
N ASN A 28 -20.89 -15.91 6.85
CA ASN A 28 -20.16 -16.93 6.08
C ASN A 28 -18.89 -17.37 6.80
N GLU A 29 -19.02 -17.77 8.04
CA GLU A 29 -17.90 -18.25 8.85
C GLU A 29 -17.08 -19.32 8.12
N GLY A 30 -15.76 -19.13 8.07
CA GLY A 30 -14.82 -19.99 7.36
C GLY A 30 -14.72 -19.77 5.84
N TYR A 31 -15.53 -18.88 5.25
CA TYR A 31 -15.50 -18.57 3.82
C TYR A 31 -15.30 -17.09 3.49
N THR A 32 -15.33 -16.23 4.50
CA THR A 32 -15.15 -14.79 4.33
C THR A 32 -14.16 -14.26 5.35
N ASN A 33 -13.41 -13.24 4.93
CA ASN A 33 -12.64 -12.37 5.80
C ASN A 33 -12.95 -10.93 5.42
N SER A 34 -13.35 -10.09 6.37
CA SER A 34 -13.80 -8.73 6.13
C SER A 34 -12.94 -7.72 6.86
N MET A 35 -12.66 -6.62 6.18
CA MET A 35 -11.91 -5.49 6.69
C MET A 35 -12.77 -4.24 6.60
N ALA A 36 -12.96 -3.54 7.71
CA ALA A 36 -13.62 -2.24 7.71
C ALA A 36 -12.64 -1.15 7.25
N VAL A 37 -13.10 -0.28 6.36
CA VAL A 37 -12.27 0.80 5.80
C VAL A 37 -12.96 2.15 6.00
N LEU A 38 -12.18 3.12 6.44
CA LEU A 38 -12.57 4.52 6.54
C LEU A 38 -11.56 5.36 5.77
N ASP A 39 -12.04 6.19 4.86
CA ASP A 39 -11.24 7.16 4.12
C ASP A 39 -11.79 8.57 4.32
N PHE A 40 -10.92 9.55 4.27
CA PHE A 40 -11.29 10.96 4.31
C PHE A 40 -10.35 11.83 3.48
N SER A 41 -10.91 12.92 2.94
CA SER A 41 -10.14 14.02 2.36
C SER A 41 -10.79 15.32 2.83
N TYR A 42 -9.96 16.25 3.31
CA TYR A 42 -10.39 17.52 3.83
C TYR A 42 -9.52 18.66 3.29
N VAL A 43 -10.16 19.71 2.80
CA VAL A 43 -9.52 20.91 2.25
C VAL A 43 -9.71 22.08 3.22
N PRO A 44 -8.82 22.25 4.21
CA PRO A 44 -8.96 23.32 5.21
C PRO A 44 -8.79 24.72 4.64
N LEU A 45 -7.93 24.87 3.65
CA LEU A 45 -7.59 26.14 3.00
C LEU A 45 -7.30 25.91 1.53
N LYS A 46 -7.43 26.96 0.71
CA LYS A 46 -7.10 26.88 -0.73
C LYS A 46 -5.70 26.34 -0.97
N GLY A 47 -5.65 25.26 -1.74
CA GLY A 47 -4.39 24.57 -2.09
C GLY A 47 -3.82 23.68 -1.00
N TRP A 48 -4.53 23.44 0.10
CA TRP A 48 -4.18 22.44 1.10
C TRP A 48 -5.18 21.28 1.06
N GLU A 49 -4.68 20.08 1.18
CA GLU A 49 -5.46 18.86 1.39
C GLU A 49 -4.86 18.09 2.55
N ILE A 50 -5.70 17.58 3.43
CA ILE A 50 -5.36 16.59 4.44
C ILE A 50 -6.18 15.35 4.09
N HIS A 51 -5.54 14.21 3.98
CA HIS A 51 -6.20 12.95 3.63
C HIS A 51 -5.72 11.81 4.51
N GLY A 52 -6.49 10.75 4.55
CA GLY A 52 -6.09 9.53 5.23
C GLY A 52 -7.06 8.40 5.00
N GLU A 53 -6.56 7.22 5.29
CA GLU A 53 -7.30 5.96 5.28
C GLU A 53 -7.00 5.19 6.56
N PHE A 54 -7.98 4.47 7.05
CA PHE A 54 -7.85 3.54 8.15
C PHE A 54 -8.53 2.24 7.77
N ALA A 55 -7.84 1.13 7.94
CA ALA A 55 -8.33 -0.21 7.70
C ALA A 55 -8.22 -1.04 8.97
N LEU A 56 -9.32 -1.62 9.41
CA LEU A 56 -9.42 -2.50 10.58
C LEU A 56 -9.73 -3.91 10.09
N ASP A 57 -8.77 -4.81 10.23
CA ASP A 57 -8.88 -6.22 9.82
C ASP A 57 -9.42 -7.06 11.00
N ASP A 58 -8.74 -7.01 12.16
CA ASP A 58 -9.16 -7.69 13.38
C ASP A 58 -9.16 -6.76 14.58
N LEU A 59 -10.22 -6.78 15.36
CA LEU A 59 -10.32 -6.09 16.64
C LEU A 59 -10.49 -7.12 17.75
N VAL A 60 -9.57 -7.15 18.70
CA VAL A 60 -9.71 -8.00 19.90
C VAL A 60 -10.70 -7.36 20.87
N GLY A 61 -11.85 -7.99 21.03
CA GLY A 61 -12.81 -7.63 22.06
C GLY A 61 -12.37 -8.11 23.45
N THR A 62 -12.84 -7.45 24.51
CA THR A 62 -12.51 -7.78 25.91
C THR A 62 -13.00 -9.18 26.35
N THR A 63 -13.84 -9.82 25.54
CA THR A 63 -14.41 -11.14 25.78
C THR A 63 -13.85 -12.25 24.89
N GLU A 64 -13.06 -11.88 23.87
CA GLU A 64 -12.40 -12.84 23.00
C GLU A 64 -11.06 -13.26 23.61
N ASN A 65 -10.77 -14.57 23.51
CA ASN A 65 -9.50 -15.13 23.95
C ASN A 65 -8.35 -14.37 23.27
N GLU A 66 -7.26 -14.12 24.02
CA GLU A 66 -6.01 -13.45 23.58
C GLU A 66 -5.35 -14.09 22.32
N SER A 67 -6.03 -15.02 21.67
CA SER A 67 -5.53 -15.77 20.50
C SER A 67 -5.52 -15.00 19.21
N LYS A 68 -6.26 -13.87 19.10
CA LYS A 68 -6.26 -13.03 17.89
C LYS A 68 -5.68 -11.66 18.19
N PRO A 69 -4.60 -11.25 17.54
CA PRO A 69 -4.04 -9.92 17.71
C PRO A 69 -4.88 -8.87 16.98
N THR A 70 -4.99 -7.68 17.54
CA THR A 70 -5.57 -6.53 16.83
C THR A 70 -4.73 -6.22 15.59
N ALA A 71 -5.38 -6.18 14.43
CA ALA A 71 -4.76 -5.96 13.14
C ALA A 71 -5.40 -4.78 12.40
N TYR A 72 -4.59 -3.77 12.10
CA TYR A 72 -5.03 -2.55 11.41
C TYR A 72 -3.91 -1.95 10.57
N ALA A 73 -4.30 -1.13 9.61
CA ALA A 73 -3.40 -0.28 8.85
C ALA A 73 -3.99 1.13 8.76
N PHE A 74 -3.14 2.12 8.58
CA PHE A 74 -3.59 3.47 8.26
C PHE A 74 -2.55 4.22 7.44
N ASN A 75 -3.02 5.22 6.70
CA ASN A 75 -2.20 6.28 6.18
C ASN A 75 -2.78 7.64 6.58
N VAL A 76 -1.94 8.64 6.68
CA VAL A 76 -2.31 10.04 6.85
C VAL A 76 -1.30 10.90 6.11
N GLY A 77 -1.80 11.88 5.37
CA GLY A 77 -0.95 12.76 4.59
C GLY A 77 -1.53 14.17 4.45
N ALA A 78 -0.66 15.06 4.02
CA ALA A 78 -1.03 16.41 3.66
C ALA A 78 -0.37 16.80 2.33
N ARG A 79 -1.09 17.55 1.50
CA ARG A 79 -0.60 18.10 0.24
C ARG A 79 -0.81 19.60 0.18
N LYS A 80 0.16 20.30 -0.40
CA LYS A 80 0.12 21.73 -0.65
C LYS A 80 0.35 22.02 -2.12
N VAL A 81 -0.64 22.57 -2.79
CA VAL A 81 -0.47 23.15 -4.14
C VAL A 81 -0.03 24.59 -3.99
N PHE A 82 0.99 25.00 -4.75
CA PHE A 82 1.52 26.35 -4.73
C PHE A 82 1.93 26.80 -6.14
N SER A 83 2.16 28.10 -6.29
CA SER A 83 2.71 28.69 -7.51
C SER A 83 3.94 29.51 -7.15
N ALA A 84 5.01 29.35 -7.92
CA ALA A 84 6.26 30.09 -7.81
C ALA A 84 6.62 30.68 -9.18
N GLY A 85 6.17 31.89 -9.45
CA GLY A 85 6.30 32.50 -10.77
C GLY A 85 5.49 31.73 -11.83
N SER A 86 6.18 31.25 -12.87
CA SER A 86 5.60 30.44 -13.95
C SER A 86 5.47 28.95 -13.62
N LEU A 87 6.04 28.51 -12.48
CA LEU A 87 5.96 27.11 -12.03
C LEU A 87 4.75 26.91 -11.14
N LYS A 88 4.13 25.74 -11.27
CA LYS A 88 3.17 25.20 -10.30
C LYS A 88 3.85 24.05 -9.58
N GLY A 89 3.56 23.89 -8.29
CA GLY A 89 4.14 22.82 -7.51
C GLY A 89 3.13 22.16 -6.59
N VAL A 90 3.42 20.91 -6.25
CA VAL A 90 2.75 20.14 -5.23
C VAL A 90 3.79 19.62 -4.26
N LEU A 91 3.67 19.98 -3.00
CA LEU A 91 4.45 19.41 -1.90
C LEU A 91 3.53 18.44 -1.16
N GLY A 92 4.02 17.23 -0.88
CA GLY A 92 3.29 16.20 -0.16
C GLY A 92 4.15 15.60 0.96
N VAL A 93 3.49 15.25 2.05
CA VAL A 93 4.05 14.40 3.11
C VAL A 93 3.01 13.35 3.48
N GLU A 94 3.45 12.12 3.74
CA GLU A 94 2.58 11.03 4.10
C GLU A 94 3.29 10.08 5.08
N TYR A 95 2.54 9.57 6.04
CA TYR A 95 2.96 8.49 6.91
C TYR A 95 1.95 7.36 6.80
N ALA A 96 2.43 6.13 6.59
CA ALA A 96 1.61 4.94 6.58
C ALA A 96 2.20 3.86 7.47
N LEU A 97 1.30 3.06 8.06
CA LEU A 97 1.63 1.95 8.94
C LEU A 97 0.67 0.79 8.69
N ALA A 98 1.22 -0.42 8.68
CA ALA A 98 0.48 -1.68 8.69
C ALA A 98 1.03 -2.54 9.85
N THR A 99 0.14 -2.99 10.74
CA THR A 99 0.52 -3.84 11.86
C THR A 99 0.94 -5.24 11.40
N LYS A 100 1.54 -6.03 12.31
CA LYS A 100 2.16 -7.33 12.00
C LYS A 100 1.22 -8.34 11.33
N PHE A 101 -0.07 -8.29 11.66
CA PHE A 101 -1.04 -9.33 11.26
C PHE A 101 -2.11 -8.85 10.29
N VAL A 102 -2.13 -7.56 9.96
CA VAL A 102 -3.07 -7.04 8.96
C VAL A 102 -2.89 -7.78 7.62
N TYR A 103 -3.98 -8.04 6.92
CA TYR A 103 -4.06 -8.85 5.69
C TYR A 103 -3.89 -10.35 5.88
N ASN A 104 -3.64 -10.83 7.11
CA ASN A 104 -3.33 -12.21 7.39
C ASN A 104 -4.46 -12.90 8.19
N THR A 105 -4.61 -14.21 8.02
CA THR A 105 -5.60 -15.01 8.73
C THR A 105 -5.14 -16.47 8.80
N PHE A 106 -5.80 -17.30 9.61
CA PHE A 106 -5.57 -18.74 9.69
C PHE A 106 -5.78 -19.48 8.36
N LEU A 107 -6.69 -18.98 7.53
CA LEU A 107 -7.09 -19.63 6.27
C LEU A 107 -6.35 -18.97 5.09
N PRO A 108 -5.41 -19.67 4.44
CA PRO A 108 -4.58 -19.07 3.39
C PRO A 108 -5.34 -18.48 2.21
N TYR A 109 -6.55 -18.98 1.93
CA TYR A 109 -7.40 -18.52 0.84
C TYR A 109 -8.28 -17.31 1.21
N LEU A 110 -8.22 -16.87 2.46
CA LEU A 110 -8.93 -15.67 2.96
C LEU A 110 -7.99 -14.52 3.31
N LYS A 111 -6.69 -14.65 3.06
CA LYS A 111 -5.74 -13.54 3.20
C LYS A 111 -6.05 -12.44 2.19
N PHE A 112 -5.90 -11.18 2.59
CA PHE A 112 -6.05 -10.03 1.69
C PHE A 112 -4.85 -9.92 0.75
N ASN A 113 -4.78 -10.82 -0.23
CA ASN A 113 -3.71 -10.85 -1.22
C ASN A 113 -4.23 -11.10 -2.63
N ASN A 114 -3.52 -10.56 -3.61
CA ASN A 114 -3.61 -10.92 -5.02
C ASN A 114 -2.51 -11.91 -5.35
N ARG A 115 -2.87 -13.11 -5.76
CA ARG A 115 -1.93 -14.15 -6.15
C ARG A 115 -1.75 -14.23 -7.65
N PHE A 116 -0.52 -14.06 -8.10
CA PHE A 116 -0.13 -14.27 -9.48
C PHE A 116 0.70 -15.54 -9.61
N VAL A 117 0.37 -16.32 -10.63
CA VAL A 117 1.11 -17.53 -10.97
C VAL A 117 1.77 -17.31 -12.32
N TYR A 118 3.09 -17.19 -12.31
CA TYR A 118 3.88 -17.10 -13.52
C TYR A 118 4.32 -18.52 -13.93
N LEU A 119 4.03 -18.87 -15.19
CA LEU A 119 4.45 -20.12 -15.79
C LEU A 119 5.63 -19.85 -16.70
N THR A 120 6.73 -20.55 -16.50
CA THR A 120 7.86 -20.55 -17.43
C THR A 120 7.89 -21.86 -18.21
N ASN A 121 8.15 -21.78 -19.52
CA ASN A 121 8.17 -22.95 -20.37
C ASN A 121 9.52 -23.69 -20.32
N PHE A 122 10.60 -22.98 -19.93
CA PHE A 122 11.91 -23.58 -19.90
C PHE A 122 12.85 -22.93 -18.87
N PRO A 123 13.28 -23.67 -17.84
CA PRO A 123 12.72 -24.95 -17.41
C PRO A 123 11.27 -24.79 -16.98
N PRO A 124 10.42 -25.83 -17.09
CA PRO A 124 9.03 -25.74 -16.63
C PRO A 124 8.98 -25.41 -15.15
N SER A 125 8.49 -24.25 -14.78
CA SER A 125 8.40 -23.83 -13.39
C SER A 125 7.18 -22.96 -13.15
N ARG A 126 6.78 -22.89 -11.88
CA ARG A 126 5.74 -21.99 -11.40
C ARG A 126 6.37 -21.06 -10.37
N THR A 127 6.25 -19.77 -10.62
CA THR A 127 6.56 -18.75 -9.63
C THR A 127 5.27 -18.17 -9.12
N ILE A 128 5.05 -18.26 -7.81
CA ILE A 128 3.87 -17.70 -7.15
C ILE A 128 4.33 -16.41 -6.47
N VAL A 129 3.66 -15.32 -6.77
CA VAL A 129 3.91 -14.01 -6.15
C VAL A 129 2.61 -13.50 -5.56
N ASP A 130 2.63 -13.24 -4.26
CA ASP A 130 1.52 -12.68 -3.52
C ASP A 130 1.77 -11.19 -3.28
N TYR A 131 0.81 -10.36 -3.69
CA TYR A 131 0.80 -8.92 -3.42
C TYR A 131 -0.30 -8.61 -2.41
N PRO A 132 -0.03 -7.81 -1.37
CA PRO A 132 -1.07 -7.39 -0.44
C PRO A 132 -2.14 -6.57 -1.16
N VAL A 133 -3.39 -6.73 -0.76
CA VAL A 133 -4.48 -5.86 -1.19
C VAL A 133 -4.53 -4.69 -0.23
N GLY A 134 -3.95 -3.55 -0.62
CA GLY A 134 -3.84 -2.36 0.21
C GLY A 134 -2.41 -1.84 0.28
N PHE A 135 -1.80 -1.82 1.45
CA PHE A 135 -0.46 -1.27 1.64
C PHE A 135 0.60 -2.08 0.91
N ALA A 136 1.32 -1.44 -0.02
CA ALA A 136 2.21 -2.12 -0.96
C ALA A 136 3.35 -2.92 -0.30
N PHE A 137 3.78 -2.52 0.91
CA PHE A 137 4.84 -3.21 1.66
C PHE A 137 4.32 -4.34 2.55
N GLY A 138 3.01 -4.60 2.51
CA GLY A 138 2.35 -5.65 3.29
C GLY A 138 2.32 -5.37 4.79
N PRO A 139 2.07 -6.41 5.61
CA PRO A 139 2.03 -6.29 7.06
C PRO A 139 3.40 -5.94 7.65
N ASP A 140 3.42 -5.54 8.92
CA ASP A 140 4.63 -5.23 9.69
C ASP A 140 5.54 -4.20 9.01
N ALA A 141 4.95 -3.12 8.52
CA ALA A 141 5.67 -2.10 7.79
C ALA A 141 5.17 -0.69 8.14
N ARG A 142 6.08 0.27 8.11
CA ARG A 142 5.75 1.69 8.21
C ARG A 142 6.65 2.49 7.29
N ILE A 143 6.08 3.53 6.68
CA ILE A 143 6.80 4.40 5.77
C ILE A 143 6.50 5.86 6.08
N PHE A 144 7.53 6.68 6.04
CA PHE A 144 7.39 8.13 5.91
C PHE A 144 7.81 8.51 4.50
N ASN A 145 6.99 9.31 3.84
CA ASN A 145 7.20 9.74 2.47
C ASN A 145 7.08 11.26 2.37
N ALA A 146 7.98 11.89 1.62
CA ALA A 146 7.93 13.30 1.27
C ALA A 146 8.12 13.45 -0.25
N SER A 147 7.26 14.23 -0.88
CA SER A 147 7.27 14.42 -2.32
C SER A 147 7.20 15.90 -2.70
N LEU A 148 7.88 16.25 -3.77
CA LEU A 148 7.80 17.55 -4.42
C LEU A 148 7.63 17.33 -5.92
N GLU A 149 6.59 17.89 -6.48
CA GLU A 149 6.38 17.92 -7.92
C GLU A 149 6.35 19.37 -8.41
N LEU A 150 7.08 19.67 -9.46
CA LEU A 150 7.13 20.98 -10.11
C LEU A 150 6.75 20.83 -11.59
N PHE A 151 5.88 21.70 -12.05
CA PHE A 151 5.35 21.71 -13.40
C PHE A 151 5.53 23.09 -14.02
N GLY A 152 6.20 23.14 -15.16
CA GLY A 152 6.39 24.35 -15.97
C GLY A 152 6.26 24.05 -17.44
N LYS A 153 6.38 25.08 -18.26
CA LYS A 153 6.28 24.92 -19.72
C LYS A 153 7.34 23.96 -20.29
N ASP A 154 8.58 24.10 -19.81
CA ASP A 154 9.73 23.34 -20.32
C ASP A 154 10.41 22.51 -19.23
N LEU A 155 9.86 22.48 -18.03
CA LEU A 155 10.41 21.76 -16.87
C LEU A 155 9.30 21.00 -16.16
N ASN A 156 9.50 19.69 -16.00
CA ASN A 156 8.77 18.89 -15.02
C ASN A 156 9.79 18.19 -14.13
N LEU A 157 9.61 18.27 -12.82
CA LEU A 157 10.48 17.64 -11.85
C LEU A 157 9.65 17.00 -10.74
N GLY A 158 9.90 15.72 -10.50
CA GLY A 158 9.38 14.99 -9.34
C GLY A 158 10.54 14.53 -8.46
N VAL A 159 10.46 14.83 -7.18
CA VAL A 159 11.38 14.34 -6.15
C VAL A 159 10.55 13.62 -5.10
N ASN A 160 10.93 12.40 -4.78
CA ASN A 160 10.30 11.60 -3.74
C ASN A 160 11.39 11.03 -2.83
N ALA A 161 11.29 11.31 -1.54
CA ALA A 161 12.18 10.76 -0.52
C ALA A 161 11.34 9.98 0.50
N PHE A 162 11.77 8.78 0.84
CA PHE A 162 11.05 7.96 1.80
C PHE A 162 11.98 7.23 2.76
N TYR A 163 11.42 6.84 3.88
CA TYR A 163 12.07 5.99 4.87
C TYR A 163 11.12 4.86 5.27
N LEU A 164 11.44 3.65 4.80
CA LEU A 164 10.68 2.44 5.08
C LEU A 164 11.33 1.68 6.25
N VAL A 165 10.50 1.24 7.18
CA VAL A 165 10.86 0.28 8.23
C VAL A 165 9.97 -0.94 8.05
N LYS A 166 10.58 -2.09 7.76
CA LYS A 166 9.90 -3.37 7.50
C LYS A 166 10.33 -4.41 8.51
N GLY A 167 9.40 -4.91 9.29
CA GLY A 167 9.61 -6.04 10.19
C GLY A 167 9.61 -7.39 9.46
N PRO A 168 9.85 -8.49 10.18
CA PRO A 168 9.98 -9.83 9.60
C PRO A 168 8.66 -10.43 9.12
N ASN A 169 7.50 -9.99 9.67
CA ASN A 169 6.22 -10.59 9.31
C ASN A 169 5.82 -10.24 7.88
N THR A 170 5.34 -11.24 7.16
CA THR A 170 4.92 -11.17 5.76
C THR A 170 3.51 -11.75 5.58
N LEU A 171 2.97 -11.68 4.37
CA LEU A 171 1.71 -12.38 4.03
C LEU A 171 1.79 -13.91 4.17
N GLN A 172 3.00 -14.48 4.10
CA GLN A 172 3.25 -15.91 4.21
C GLN A 172 3.46 -16.36 5.65
N SER A 173 3.69 -15.43 6.58
CA SER A 173 3.88 -15.73 8.00
C SER A 173 2.70 -16.49 8.58
N GLU A 174 2.98 -17.37 9.53
CA GLU A 174 1.99 -18.14 10.26
C GLU A 174 1.18 -17.19 11.16
N TYR A 175 -0.15 -17.25 11.05
CA TYR A 175 -1.04 -16.43 11.86
C TYR A 175 -1.53 -17.26 13.08
N PRO A 176 -1.54 -16.74 14.30
CA PRO A 176 -1.13 -15.38 14.75
C PRO A 176 0.29 -15.32 15.34
N LYS A 177 1.20 -16.15 14.86
CA LYS A 177 2.56 -16.25 15.38
C LYS A 177 3.44 -15.11 14.84
N GLU A 178 4.15 -14.43 15.74
CA GLU A 178 5.15 -13.44 15.37
C GLU A 178 6.39 -14.13 14.81
N GLU A 179 6.88 -13.65 13.67
CA GLU A 179 8.16 -14.09 13.12
C GLU A 179 9.32 -13.43 13.86
N GLU A 180 10.34 -14.22 14.16
CA GLU A 180 11.61 -13.70 14.65
C GLU A 180 12.48 -13.27 13.47
N GLY A 181 13.08 -12.09 13.56
CA GLY A 181 13.95 -11.60 12.50
C GLY A 181 14.33 -10.14 12.66
N GLU A 182 15.24 -9.71 11.82
CA GLU A 182 15.72 -8.33 11.83
C GLU A 182 14.73 -7.37 11.14
N THR A 183 14.57 -6.21 11.73
CA THR A 183 13.84 -5.11 11.12
C THR A 183 14.74 -4.41 10.10
N LYS A 184 14.32 -4.39 8.85
CA LYS A 184 15.01 -3.67 7.77
C LYS A 184 14.62 -2.19 7.79
N LYS A 185 15.61 -1.32 7.60
CA LYS A 185 15.46 0.13 7.50
C LYS A 185 15.99 0.57 6.13
N VAL A 186 15.11 1.07 5.29
CA VAL A 186 15.42 1.37 3.90
C VAL A 186 15.11 2.83 3.59
N PRO A 187 16.12 3.70 3.53
CA PRO A 187 15.98 5.02 2.94
C PRO A 187 15.91 4.90 1.42
N GLY A 188 15.09 5.74 0.80
CA GLY A 188 15.00 5.80 -0.65
C GLY A 188 14.84 7.23 -1.14
N LEU A 189 15.36 7.48 -2.34
CA LEU A 189 15.23 8.74 -3.06
C LEU A 189 14.98 8.45 -4.53
N SER A 190 13.95 9.09 -5.09
CA SER A 190 13.69 9.07 -6.52
C SER A 190 13.59 10.51 -7.03
N ILE A 191 14.35 10.81 -8.05
CA ILE A 191 14.30 12.09 -8.77
C ILE A 191 14.00 11.75 -10.23
N ARG A 192 12.93 12.30 -10.77
CA ARG A 192 12.54 12.12 -12.16
C ARG A 192 12.16 13.46 -12.76
N GLY A 193 12.51 13.68 -13.98
CA GLY A 193 12.12 14.94 -14.61
C GLY A 193 12.35 15.00 -16.09
N SER A 194 11.91 16.12 -16.63
CA SER A 194 12.18 16.48 -18.02
C SER A 194 12.50 17.97 -18.13
N VAL A 195 13.43 18.29 -19.00
CA VAL A 195 13.73 19.65 -19.42
C VAL A 195 13.60 19.68 -20.94
N LYS A 196 12.58 20.37 -21.46
CA LYS A 196 12.18 20.30 -22.87
C LYS A 196 12.00 18.83 -23.29
N ASN A 197 12.80 18.35 -24.23
CA ASN A 197 12.72 17.00 -24.77
C ASN A 197 13.64 15.99 -24.04
N PHE A 198 14.44 16.43 -23.07
CA PHE A 198 15.33 15.55 -22.32
C PHE A 198 14.62 15.01 -21.08
N LEU A 199 14.73 13.70 -20.89
CA LEU A 199 14.21 12.97 -19.72
C LEU A 199 15.40 12.51 -18.87
N PHE A 200 15.23 12.56 -17.55
CA PHE A 200 16.22 12.03 -16.60
C PHE A 200 15.55 11.36 -15.42
N SER A 201 16.21 10.37 -14.87
CA SER A 201 15.83 9.76 -13.59
C SER A 201 17.06 9.36 -12.79
N LEU A 202 16.94 9.45 -11.47
CA LEU A 202 17.87 8.93 -10.49
C LEU A 202 17.05 8.22 -9.42
N GLU A 203 17.37 6.98 -9.14
CA GLU A 203 16.75 6.22 -8.06
C GLU A 203 17.82 5.62 -7.16
N LEU A 204 17.68 5.85 -5.87
CA LEU A 204 18.52 5.29 -4.82
C LEU A 204 17.63 4.45 -3.91
N PHE A 205 17.91 3.16 -3.83
CA PHE A 205 17.11 2.23 -3.04
C PHE A 205 17.96 1.04 -2.58
N GLU A 206 17.91 0.66 -1.32
CA GLU A 206 18.61 -0.50 -0.73
C GLU A 206 20.11 -0.56 -1.06
N GLY A 207 20.77 0.58 -1.10
CA GLY A 207 22.21 0.64 -1.45
C GLY A 207 22.50 0.51 -2.95
N SER A 208 21.49 0.40 -3.79
CA SER A 208 21.60 0.44 -5.25
C SER A 208 21.30 1.84 -5.78
N ALA A 209 21.92 2.19 -6.91
CA ALA A 209 21.63 3.41 -7.65
C ALA A 209 21.33 3.07 -9.10
N SER A 210 20.27 3.66 -9.64
CA SER A 210 19.97 3.59 -11.06
C SER A 210 19.85 4.99 -11.65
N VAL A 211 20.37 5.19 -12.86
CA VAL A 211 20.30 6.45 -13.60
C VAL A 211 19.71 6.16 -14.97
N GLY A 212 18.68 6.92 -15.34
CA GLY A 212 18.06 6.86 -16.65
C GLY A 212 18.19 8.19 -17.37
N LEU A 213 18.52 8.15 -18.67
CA LEU A 213 18.51 9.29 -19.57
C LEU A 213 17.71 8.93 -20.83
N GLY A 214 16.92 9.86 -21.30
CA GLY A 214 16.10 9.67 -22.49
C GLY A 214 15.83 10.95 -23.24
N MET A 215 15.28 10.83 -24.45
CA MET A 215 14.85 11.94 -25.26
C MET A 215 13.47 11.64 -25.85
N LYS A 216 12.57 12.60 -25.76
CA LYS A 216 11.25 12.56 -26.39
C LYS A 216 11.33 13.22 -27.76
N TRP A 217 10.90 12.50 -28.76
CA TRP A 217 10.73 13.02 -30.11
C TRP A 217 9.23 13.22 -30.39
N GLU A 218 8.83 14.41 -30.79
CA GLU A 218 7.49 14.67 -31.32
C GLU A 218 7.58 14.66 -32.86
N PHE A 219 6.87 13.72 -33.47
CA PHE A 219 6.72 13.62 -34.92
C PHE A 219 5.47 14.36 -35.37
#